data_d6579e5032b15ce567273bf5a6391fa0
#
_entry.id   d6579e5032b15ce567273bf5a6391fa0
#
_cell.length_a   1.000
_cell.length_b   1.000
_cell.length_c   1.000
_cell.angle_alpha   90.00
_cell.angle_beta   90.00
_cell.angle_gamma   90.00
#
_symmetry.space_group_name_H-M   'P 1'
#
loop_
_entity.id
_entity.type
_entity.pdbx_description
1 polymer ?
#
loop_
_entity_poly.entity_id
_entity_poly.type
_entity_poly.pdbx_seq_one_letter_code
_entity_poly.pdbx_strand_id
1 'polypeptide(L)'
;MVISQGEVWWADLPVPPRSGPGFRRPVVVVQGDAFNRSRIATVVCVPLTSNLKWALAPGNVHLRARHTGLPKDSVANVSLIVSIDKDLLSERVGKLPPSNLQLVLAGIDTVLGK
;
A
#
# COMPACT_ATOMS: atom_id res chain seq x y z
N MET A 1 -3.01 9.33 -15.70
CA MET A 1 -3.20 8.95 -14.28
C MET A 1 -2.16 9.65 -13.44
N VAL A 2 -2.57 10.39 -12.44
CA VAL A 2 -1.67 11.06 -11.51
C VAL A 2 -1.65 10.29 -10.21
N ILE A 3 -0.45 9.83 -9.83
CA ILE A 3 -0.25 9.04 -8.62
C ILE A 3 0.65 9.84 -7.67
N SER A 4 0.30 9.90 -6.38
CA SER A 4 1.09 10.58 -5.37
C SER A 4 1.41 9.66 -4.20
N GLN A 5 2.58 9.86 -3.60
CA GLN A 5 2.99 9.11 -2.41
C GLN A 5 1.96 9.29 -1.28
N GLY A 6 1.60 8.21 -0.65
CA GLY A 6 0.62 8.21 0.44
C GLY A 6 -0.81 7.96 -0.01
N GLU A 7 -1.08 7.95 -1.31
CA GLU A 7 -2.42 7.64 -1.79
C GLU A 7 -2.78 6.19 -1.58
N VAL A 8 -4.06 5.96 -1.28
CA VAL A 8 -4.62 4.61 -1.15
C VAL A 8 -5.42 4.32 -2.43
N TRP A 9 -5.10 3.21 -3.07
CA TRP A 9 -5.73 2.78 -4.32
C TRP A 9 -6.20 1.34 -4.21
N TRP A 10 -7.29 1.02 -4.88
CA TRP A 10 -7.59 -0.37 -5.21
C TRP A 10 -6.67 -0.81 -6.34
N ALA A 11 -6.11 -2.01 -6.21
CA ALA A 11 -5.22 -2.59 -7.21
C ALA A 11 -5.66 -4.00 -7.57
N ASP A 12 -5.57 -4.33 -8.85
CA ASP A 12 -5.84 -5.68 -9.34
C ASP A 12 -4.52 -6.45 -9.31
N LEU A 13 -4.26 -7.14 -8.20
CA LEU A 13 -2.98 -7.81 -7.98
C LEU A 13 -2.92 -9.13 -8.73
N PRO A 14 -1.72 -9.55 -9.18
CA PRO A 14 -1.56 -10.84 -9.84
C PRO A 14 -1.96 -11.99 -8.93
N VAL A 15 -2.43 -13.08 -9.52
CA VAL A 15 -2.77 -14.31 -8.78
C VAL A 15 -1.50 -14.90 -8.19
N PRO A 16 -1.41 -15.07 -6.85
CA PRO A 16 -0.29 -15.80 -6.27
C PRO A 16 -0.29 -17.24 -6.78
N PRO A 17 0.88 -17.85 -7.03
CA PRO A 17 0.96 -19.18 -7.67
C PRO A 17 0.15 -20.29 -7.00
N ARG A 18 -0.20 -20.16 -5.73
CA ARG A 18 -0.91 -21.23 -4.99
C ARG A 18 -2.22 -20.77 -4.37
N SER A 19 -2.73 -19.62 -4.71
CA SER A 19 -3.82 -19.00 -3.93
C SER A 19 -5.13 -18.88 -4.66
N GLY A 20 -5.32 -19.53 -5.78
CA GLY A 20 -6.58 -19.43 -6.49
C GLY A 20 -6.72 -18.13 -7.27
N PRO A 21 -7.94 -17.63 -7.46
CA PRO A 21 -8.20 -16.51 -8.37
C PRO A 21 -7.48 -15.24 -7.96
N GLY A 22 -7.19 -14.41 -8.95
CA GLY A 22 -6.67 -13.07 -8.75
C GLY A 22 -7.57 -12.28 -7.83
N PHE A 23 -7.03 -11.27 -7.20
CA PHE A 23 -7.80 -10.53 -6.22
C PHE A 23 -7.53 -9.05 -6.30
N ARG A 24 -8.59 -8.30 -6.03
CA ARG A 24 -8.56 -6.85 -5.89
C ARG A 24 -8.26 -6.53 -4.44
N ARG A 25 -7.23 -5.70 -4.20
CA ARG A 25 -6.80 -5.39 -2.85
C ARG A 25 -6.41 -3.93 -2.74
N PRO A 26 -6.67 -3.28 -1.59
CA PRO A 26 -6.18 -1.91 -1.42
C PRO A 26 -4.69 -1.91 -1.14
N VAL A 27 -4.02 -0.89 -1.66
CA VAL A 27 -2.59 -0.67 -1.46
C VAL A 27 -2.36 0.80 -1.12
N VAL A 28 -1.26 1.08 -0.42
CA VAL A 28 -0.80 2.45 -0.25
C VAL A 28 0.45 2.67 -1.09
N VAL A 29 0.47 3.76 -1.85
CA VAL A 29 1.62 4.12 -2.67
C VAL A 29 2.71 4.67 -1.77
N VAL A 30 3.87 4.01 -1.78
CA VAL A 30 5.02 4.45 -0.98
C VAL A 30 6.15 5.00 -1.86
N GLN A 31 6.04 4.82 -3.17
CA GLN A 31 7.03 5.35 -4.11
C GLN A 31 7.07 6.87 -4.08
N GLY A 32 8.28 7.43 -4.06
CA GLY A 32 8.46 8.89 -4.04
C GLY A 32 7.90 9.57 -5.28
N ASP A 33 7.45 10.82 -5.11
CA ASP A 33 6.74 11.54 -6.16
C ASP A 33 7.62 11.85 -7.37
N ALA A 34 8.93 11.97 -7.20
CA ALA A 34 9.82 12.14 -8.34
C ALA A 34 9.71 10.96 -9.33
N PHE A 35 9.64 9.72 -8.80
CA PHE A 35 9.42 8.54 -9.62
C PHE A 35 7.98 8.46 -10.11
N ASN A 36 7.01 8.83 -9.27
CA ASN A 36 5.60 8.80 -9.67
C ASN A 36 5.34 9.70 -10.88
N ARG A 37 6.03 10.82 -10.98
CA ARG A 37 5.88 11.77 -12.08
C ARG A 37 6.74 11.40 -13.29
N SER A 38 7.66 10.45 -13.15
CA SER A 38 8.52 10.01 -14.24
C SER A 38 7.76 9.06 -15.17
N ARG A 39 8.43 8.60 -16.23
CA ARG A 39 7.85 7.65 -17.19
C ARG A 39 7.97 6.20 -16.73
N ILE A 40 8.47 5.95 -15.54
CA ILE A 40 8.57 4.58 -15.04
C ILE A 40 7.17 3.94 -15.02
N ALA A 41 7.09 2.72 -15.53
CA ALA A 41 5.79 2.05 -15.69
C ALA A 41 5.27 1.42 -14.40
N THR A 42 6.14 1.32 -13.39
CA THR A 42 5.81 0.61 -12.13
C THR A 42 5.68 1.57 -10.96
N VAL A 43 5.02 1.10 -9.92
CA VAL A 43 4.85 1.85 -8.68
C VAL A 43 5.06 0.92 -7.47
N VAL A 44 5.87 1.38 -6.53
CA VAL A 44 6.12 0.62 -5.29
C VAL A 44 5.00 0.95 -4.30
N CYS A 45 4.37 -0.10 -3.79
CA CYS A 45 3.27 0.05 -2.86
C CYS A 45 3.29 -1.03 -1.78
N VAL A 46 2.48 -0.82 -0.74
CA VAL A 46 2.33 -1.75 0.39
C VAL A 46 0.87 -2.20 0.42
N PRO A 47 0.61 -3.52 0.36
CA PRO A 47 -0.75 -4.03 0.46
C PRO A 47 -1.35 -3.78 1.84
N LEU A 48 -2.65 -3.52 1.86
CA LEU A 48 -3.43 -3.35 3.07
C LEU A 48 -4.32 -4.58 3.27
N THR A 49 -4.45 -5.02 4.51
CA THR A 49 -5.34 -6.13 4.86
C THR A 49 -6.32 -5.69 5.93
N SER A 50 -7.54 -6.22 5.87
CA SER A 50 -8.55 -5.99 6.92
C SER A 50 -8.36 -6.90 8.13
N ASN A 51 -7.43 -7.84 8.07
CA ASN A 51 -7.13 -8.74 9.17
C ASN A 51 -6.23 -8.02 10.19
N LEU A 52 -6.85 -7.47 11.22
CA LEU A 52 -6.16 -6.60 12.18
C LEU A 52 -5.14 -7.31 13.06
N LYS A 53 -5.15 -8.65 13.11
CA LYS A 53 -4.15 -9.38 13.88
C LYS A 53 -2.71 -9.11 13.37
N TRP A 54 -2.57 -8.76 12.10
CA TRP A 54 -1.26 -8.49 11.51
C TRP A 54 -0.65 -7.17 12.00
N ALA A 55 -1.41 -6.35 12.74
CA ALA A 55 -0.87 -5.12 13.33
C ALA A 55 0.26 -5.40 14.33
N LEU A 56 0.30 -6.61 14.88
CA LEU A 56 1.34 -6.98 15.85
C LEU A 56 2.68 -7.35 15.21
N ALA A 57 2.71 -7.59 13.90
CA ALA A 57 3.96 -7.91 13.22
C ALA A 57 4.87 -6.68 13.17
N PRO A 58 6.20 -6.86 13.34
CA PRO A 58 7.11 -5.71 13.36
C PRO A 58 7.02 -4.85 12.10
N GLY A 59 6.93 -3.55 12.29
CA GLY A 59 6.86 -2.57 11.21
C GLY A 59 5.47 -2.36 10.62
N ASN A 60 4.53 -3.27 10.87
CA ASN A 60 3.16 -3.11 10.37
C ASN A 60 2.43 -1.98 11.10
N VAL A 61 1.49 -1.34 10.40
CA VAL A 61 0.80 -0.16 10.90
C VAL A 61 -0.70 -0.33 10.79
N HIS A 62 -1.39 -0.17 11.91
CA HIS A 62 -2.86 -0.13 11.93
C HIS A 62 -3.31 1.23 11.38
N LEU A 63 -4.14 1.21 10.37
CA LEU A 63 -4.66 2.41 9.71
C LEU A 63 -6.17 2.44 9.85
N ARG A 64 -6.70 3.52 10.44
CA ARG A 64 -8.14 3.67 10.63
C ARG A 64 -8.83 3.98 9.31
N ALA A 65 -10.08 3.51 9.17
CA ALA A 65 -10.88 3.73 7.98
C ALA A 65 -10.95 5.21 7.58
N ARG A 66 -11.08 6.10 8.57
CA ARG A 66 -11.14 7.55 8.30
C ARG A 66 -9.87 8.10 7.65
N HIS A 67 -8.74 7.42 7.83
CA HIS A 67 -7.46 7.86 7.28
C HIS A 67 -7.16 7.26 5.91
N THR A 68 -7.76 6.12 5.59
CA THR A 68 -7.52 5.44 4.30
C THR A 68 -8.61 5.77 3.27
N GLY A 69 -9.82 6.06 3.73
CA GLY A 69 -10.99 6.16 2.86
C GLY A 69 -11.66 4.82 2.61
N LEU A 70 -11.15 3.74 3.21
CA LEU A 70 -11.74 2.41 3.07
C LEU A 70 -12.90 2.22 4.06
N PRO A 71 -13.82 1.27 3.80
CA PRO A 71 -14.95 1.06 4.70
C PRO A 71 -14.59 0.45 6.06
N LYS A 72 -13.41 -0.17 6.18
CA LYS A 72 -12.95 -0.81 7.42
C LYS A 72 -11.52 -0.39 7.74
N ASP A 73 -11.15 -0.52 9.03
CA ASP A 73 -9.76 -0.39 9.43
C ASP A 73 -8.91 -1.43 8.72
N SER A 74 -7.65 -1.09 8.49
CA SER A 74 -6.70 -1.93 7.76
C SER A 74 -5.36 -1.94 8.45
N VAL A 75 -4.52 -2.89 8.04
CA VAL A 75 -3.12 -2.96 8.46
C VAL A 75 -2.26 -2.87 7.21
N ALA A 76 -1.29 -1.95 7.22
CA ALA A 76 -0.28 -1.89 6.18
C ALA A 76 0.74 -3.01 6.46
N ASN A 77 0.79 -3.98 5.55
CA ASN A 77 1.66 -5.14 5.68
C ASN A 77 2.99 -4.86 4.99
N VAL A 78 3.90 -4.19 5.71
CA VAL A 78 5.11 -3.63 5.11
C VAL A 78 6.07 -4.68 4.56
N SER A 79 6.06 -5.90 5.12
CA SER A 79 6.92 -6.97 4.59
C SER A 79 6.49 -7.47 3.22
N LEU A 80 5.27 -7.13 2.78
CA LEU A 80 4.77 -7.46 1.46
C LEU A 80 4.93 -6.32 0.47
N ILE A 81 5.76 -5.35 0.77
CA ILE A 81 6.07 -4.26 -0.16
C ILE A 81 6.38 -4.84 -1.54
N VAL A 82 5.79 -4.24 -2.58
CA VAL A 82 5.85 -4.80 -3.93
C VAL A 82 5.81 -3.69 -4.97
N SER A 83 6.46 -3.94 -6.10
CA SER A 83 6.38 -3.08 -7.27
C SER A 83 5.40 -3.71 -8.25
N ILE A 84 4.41 -2.93 -8.68
CA ILE A 84 3.40 -3.38 -9.64
C ILE A 84 3.29 -2.39 -10.79
N ASP A 85 2.73 -2.84 -11.92
CA ASP A 85 2.45 -1.93 -13.02
C ASP A 85 1.43 -0.87 -12.59
N LYS A 86 1.67 0.37 -12.97
CA LYS A 86 0.73 1.46 -12.66
C LYS A 86 -0.67 1.15 -13.19
N ASP A 87 -0.77 0.44 -14.29
CA ASP A 87 -2.05 0.08 -14.91
C ASP A 87 -2.90 -0.84 -14.02
N LEU A 88 -2.31 -1.48 -13.03
CA LEU A 88 -3.05 -2.32 -12.09
C LEU A 88 -3.79 -1.51 -11.04
N LEU A 89 -3.48 -0.23 -10.88
CA LEU A 89 -4.23 0.67 -10.00
C LEU A 89 -5.54 1.04 -10.67
N SER A 90 -6.66 0.66 -10.05
CA SER A 90 -7.96 0.81 -10.68
C SER A 90 -8.78 1.98 -10.15
N GLU A 91 -8.69 2.28 -8.86
CA GLU A 91 -9.51 3.33 -8.26
C GLU A 91 -8.81 3.96 -7.07
N ARG A 92 -8.70 5.30 -7.09
CA ARG A 92 -8.15 6.03 -5.95
C ARG A 92 -9.22 6.12 -4.86
N VAL A 93 -8.82 5.76 -3.64
CA VAL A 93 -9.74 5.73 -2.48
C VAL A 93 -9.54 6.94 -1.58
N GLY A 94 -8.30 7.30 -1.32
CA GLY A 94 -7.99 8.40 -0.42
C GLY A 94 -6.49 8.66 -0.36
N LYS A 95 -6.10 9.41 0.65
CA LYS A 95 -4.68 9.72 0.88
C LYS A 95 -4.42 9.74 2.38
N LEU A 96 -3.38 9.04 2.82
CA LEU A 96 -3.03 9.01 4.23
C LEU A 96 -2.61 10.39 4.73
N PRO A 97 -3.00 10.75 5.96
CA PRO A 97 -2.39 11.91 6.63
C PRO A 97 -0.87 11.72 6.71
N PRO A 98 -0.09 12.82 6.68
CA PRO A 98 1.37 12.72 6.70
C PRO A 98 1.93 11.88 7.85
N SER A 99 1.36 11.96 9.04
CA SER A 99 1.84 11.19 10.19
C SER A 99 1.67 9.69 9.98
N ASN A 100 0.56 9.27 9.37
CA ASN A 100 0.32 7.86 9.06
C ASN A 100 1.27 7.36 7.97
N LEU A 101 1.51 8.18 6.95
CA LEU A 101 2.48 7.84 5.91
C LEU A 101 3.87 7.65 6.51
N GLN A 102 4.28 8.54 7.43
CA GLN A 102 5.60 8.42 8.07
C GLN A 102 5.73 7.11 8.86
N LEU A 103 4.65 6.65 9.51
CA LEU A 103 4.67 5.36 10.20
C LEU A 103 4.88 4.21 9.22
N VAL A 104 4.21 4.25 8.08
CA VAL A 104 4.37 3.21 7.05
C VAL A 104 5.81 3.21 6.52
N LEU A 105 6.36 4.38 6.22
CA LEU A 105 7.73 4.49 5.72
C LEU A 105 8.74 4.00 6.77
N ALA A 106 8.52 4.32 8.05
CA ALA A 106 9.35 3.81 9.14
C ALA A 106 9.26 2.29 9.25
N GLY A 107 8.07 1.73 9.04
CA GLY A 107 7.88 0.28 9.02
C GLY A 107 8.67 -0.39 7.90
N ILE A 108 8.72 0.24 6.74
CA ILE A 108 9.53 -0.25 5.62
C ILE A 108 11.00 -0.25 6.01
N ASP A 109 11.49 0.82 6.65
CA ASP A 109 12.87 0.87 7.13
C ASP A 109 13.16 -0.29 8.09
N THR A 110 12.22 -0.62 8.97
CA THR A 110 12.36 -1.78 9.87
C THR A 110 12.54 -3.07 9.07
N VAL A 111 11.72 -3.30 8.06
CA VAL A 111 11.80 -4.49 7.21
C VAL A 111 13.14 -4.55 6.48
N LEU A 112 13.64 -3.41 6.02
CA LEU A 112 14.90 -3.34 5.29
C LEU A 112 16.13 -3.29 6.19
N GLY A 113 15.94 -3.30 7.49
CA GLY A 113 17.06 -3.29 8.45
C GLY A 113 17.74 -1.93 8.55
N LYS A 114 17.00 -0.88 8.33
CA LYS A 114 17.56 0.48 8.34
C LYS A 114 17.21 1.24 9.60
#